data_c7a3bc525edc1a7bf7794e7febca9cf4
#
_entry.id   c7a3bc525edc1a7bf7794e7febca9cf4
#
_cell.length_a   1.000
_cell.length_b   1.000
_cell.length_c   1.000
_cell.angle_alpha   90.00
_cell.angle_beta   90.00
_cell.angle_gamma   90.00
#
_symmetry.space_group_name_H-M   'P 1'
#
loop_
_entity.id
_entity.type
_entity.pdbx_description
1 polymer ?
#
loop_
_entity_poly.entity_id
_entity_poly.type
_entity_poly.pdbx_seq_one_letter_code
_entity_poly.pdbx_strand_id
1 'polypeptide(L)'
;MKKIMAFALTLVLLLAACPISLAKDTEESNTFDAVLLQKGTLIVQENLYFDTIETRRREIEMQTVTLINVATGSKLYALRLEHEAVDRSTSIVSIDIDEIDGVITTLKYIKAHINELEDYSEIRYETNSGLIVGAYYSSNKKLIFFEFKATD
;
A
#
# COMPACT_ATOMS: atom_id res chain seq x y z
N MET A 1 -51.36 2.88 31.35
CA MET A 1 -50.07 3.55 31.45
C MET A 1 -48.92 2.62 31.89
N LYS A 2 -49.10 1.71 32.87
CA LYS A 2 -48.00 0.80 33.35
C LYS A 2 -47.49 -0.18 32.27
N LYS A 3 -48.32 -0.65 31.32
CA LYS A 3 -47.87 -1.59 30.27
C LYS A 3 -47.06 -0.94 29.16
N ILE A 4 -47.21 0.36 28.90
CA ILE A 4 -46.45 1.11 27.90
C ILE A 4 -45.03 1.39 28.40
N MET A 5 -44.89 1.66 29.72
CA MET A 5 -43.57 1.87 30.32
C MET A 5 -42.74 0.59 30.35
N ALA A 6 -43.37 -0.60 30.50
CA ALA A 6 -42.63 -1.86 30.50
C ALA A 6 -42.09 -2.19 29.08
N PHE A 7 -42.84 -1.83 28.06
CA PHE A 7 -42.44 -2.07 26.65
C PHE A 7 -41.30 -1.13 26.21
N ALA A 8 -41.30 0.10 26.69
CA ALA A 8 -40.23 1.07 26.42
C ALA A 8 -38.90 0.67 27.10
N LEU A 9 -38.99 0.12 28.35
CA LEU A 9 -37.83 -0.31 29.09
C LEU A 9 -37.17 -1.58 28.48
N THR A 10 -37.96 -2.50 27.94
CA THR A 10 -37.45 -3.70 27.24
C THR A 10 -36.79 -3.34 25.92
N LEU A 11 -37.31 -2.36 25.19
CA LEU A 11 -36.72 -1.90 23.93
C LEU A 11 -35.35 -1.24 24.14
N VAL A 12 -35.20 -0.46 25.22
CA VAL A 12 -33.93 0.19 25.56
C VAL A 12 -32.87 -0.85 26.00
N LEU A 13 -33.28 -1.92 26.71
CA LEU A 13 -32.38 -2.99 27.10
C LEU A 13 -31.91 -3.87 25.92
N LEU A 14 -32.75 -4.03 24.86
CA LEU A 14 -32.35 -4.76 23.64
C LEU A 14 -31.34 -3.97 22.79
N LEU A 15 -31.41 -2.64 22.82
CA LEU A 15 -30.45 -1.79 22.10
C LEU A 15 -29.07 -1.71 22.78
N ALA A 16 -29.02 -2.00 24.10
CA ALA A 16 -27.75 -2.01 24.86
C ALA A 16 -26.98 -3.34 24.72
N ALA A 17 -27.59 -4.37 24.12
CA ALA A 17 -26.96 -5.68 23.90
C ALA A 17 -26.37 -5.86 22.50
N CYS A 18 -26.38 -4.84 21.63
CA CYS A 18 -25.54 -4.86 20.44
C CYS A 18 -24.08 -4.74 20.89
N PRO A 19 -23.25 -5.80 20.70
CA PRO A 19 -21.83 -5.61 20.84
C PRO A 19 -21.43 -4.55 19.80
N ILE A 20 -21.04 -3.38 20.26
CA ILE A 20 -20.25 -2.46 19.46
C ILE A 20 -18.97 -3.25 19.18
N SER A 21 -18.96 -3.93 18.05
CA SER A 21 -17.72 -4.41 17.48
C SER A 21 -16.92 -3.14 17.21
N LEU A 22 -16.06 -2.77 18.16
CA LEU A 22 -14.94 -1.91 17.83
C LEU A 22 -14.26 -2.63 16.68
N ALA A 23 -14.44 -2.12 15.47
CA ALA A 23 -13.57 -2.43 14.37
C ALA A 23 -12.18 -2.11 14.92
N LYS A 24 -11.43 -3.17 15.26
CA LYS A 24 -10.02 -3.10 15.46
C LYS A 24 -9.55 -2.55 14.12
N ASP A 25 -8.91 -1.37 14.12
CA ASP A 25 -8.15 -0.90 12.99
C ASP A 25 -7.19 -2.03 12.64
N THR A 26 -7.64 -2.88 11.74
CA THR A 26 -6.78 -3.84 11.09
C THR A 26 -5.96 -2.93 10.20
N GLU A 27 -4.68 -2.76 10.50
CA GLU A 27 -3.73 -2.26 9.53
C GLU A 27 -4.08 -2.98 8.23
N GLU A 28 -4.48 -2.23 7.20
CA GLU A 28 -4.77 -2.80 5.89
C GLU A 28 -3.47 -3.41 5.41
N SER A 29 -3.28 -4.69 5.71
CA SER A 29 -2.13 -5.43 5.24
C SER A 29 -2.25 -5.52 3.72
N ASN A 30 -1.14 -5.28 3.03
CA ASN A 30 -1.03 -5.52 1.60
C ASN A 30 -1.66 -6.88 1.26
N THR A 31 -2.73 -6.86 0.47
CA THR A 31 -3.51 -8.07 0.15
C THR A 31 -2.66 -9.09 -0.61
N PHE A 32 -1.74 -8.60 -1.46
CA PHE A 32 -0.83 -9.42 -2.23
C PHE A 32 0.13 -10.21 -1.32
N ASP A 33 0.77 -9.53 -0.38
CA ASP A 33 1.71 -10.16 0.56
C ASP A 33 0.99 -11.12 1.51
N ALA A 34 -0.23 -10.80 1.95
CA ALA A 34 -1.05 -11.69 2.77
C ALA A 34 -1.35 -13.02 2.06
N VAL A 35 -1.56 -13.00 0.74
CA VAL A 35 -1.80 -14.22 -0.04
C VAL A 35 -0.52 -15.01 -0.25
N LEU A 36 0.62 -14.35 -0.48
CA LEU A 36 1.92 -15.03 -0.57
C LEU A 36 2.29 -15.78 0.70
N LEU A 37 1.92 -15.24 1.85
CA LEU A 37 2.22 -15.83 3.16
C LEU A 37 1.20 -16.92 3.57
N GLN A 38 0.13 -17.14 2.79
CA GLN A 38 -0.92 -18.10 3.12
C GLN A 38 -0.42 -19.55 3.02
N LYS A 39 -0.34 -20.22 4.17
CA LYS A 39 0.09 -21.63 4.24
C LYS A 39 -1.00 -22.57 3.78
N GLY A 40 -0.60 -23.68 3.10
CA GLY A 40 -1.52 -24.74 2.68
C GLY A 40 -2.31 -24.43 1.39
N THR A 41 -2.03 -23.32 0.74
CA THR A 41 -2.63 -22.95 -0.55
C THR A 41 -1.60 -23.09 -1.66
N LEU A 42 -1.98 -23.74 -2.77
CA LEU A 42 -1.12 -23.82 -3.94
C LEU A 42 -1.31 -22.54 -4.77
N ILE A 43 -0.26 -21.73 -4.84
CA ILE A 43 -0.21 -20.48 -5.59
C ILE A 43 0.77 -20.64 -6.76
N VAL A 44 0.36 -20.22 -7.95
CA VAL A 44 1.25 -20.01 -9.09
C VAL A 44 1.53 -18.53 -9.18
N GLN A 45 2.81 -18.17 -9.25
CA GLN A 45 3.27 -16.81 -9.46
C GLN A 45 3.79 -16.66 -10.90
N GLU A 46 3.26 -15.69 -11.61
CA GLU A 46 3.71 -15.31 -12.95
C GLU A 46 4.30 -13.90 -12.88
N ASN A 47 5.50 -13.70 -13.41
CA ASN A 47 6.18 -12.42 -13.44
C ASN A 47 6.36 -11.95 -14.87
N LEU A 48 6.01 -10.69 -15.14
CA LEU A 48 6.28 -10.03 -16.41
C LEU A 48 7.17 -8.81 -16.14
N TYR A 49 8.39 -8.88 -16.62
CA TYR A 49 9.36 -7.78 -16.50
C TYR A 49 9.05 -6.68 -17.52
N PHE A 50 9.18 -5.45 -17.06
CA PHE A 50 9.09 -4.27 -17.91
C PHE A 50 10.47 -3.69 -18.16
N ASP A 51 10.53 -2.38 -18.00
CA ASP A 51 11.72 -1.58 -18.08
C ASP A 51 12.26 -1.25 -16.67
N THR A 52 13.44 -0.70 -16.59
CA THR A 52 14.06 -0.22 -15.36
C THR A 52 13.89 1.29 -15.22
N ILE A 53 13.74 1.76 -13.99
CA ILE A 53 13.81 3.19 -13.67
C ILE A 53 15.25 3.52 -13.31
N GLU A 54 15.93 4.27 -14.16
CA GLU A 54 17.25 4.80 -13.86
C GLU A 54 17.16 5.90 -12.82
N THR A 55 17.89 5.76 -11.73
CA THR A 55 18.05 6.78 -10.71
C THR A 55 19.51 7.27 -10.67
N ARG A 56 19.77 8.35 -9.92
CA ARG A 56 21.14 8.84 -9.75
C ARG A 56 22.13 7.82 -9.18
N ARG A 57 21.65 6.85 -8.42
CA ARG A 57 22.49 5.92 -7.68
C ARG A 57 22.32 4.49 -8.13
N ARG A 58 21.16 4.13 -8.70
CA ARG A 58 20.75 2.76 -8.93
C ARG A 58 19.65 2.65 -9.94
N GLU A 59 19.46 1.45 -10.40
CA GLU A 59 18.31 1.00 -11.17
C GLU A 59 17.26 0.41 -10.25
N ILE A 60 16.00 0.65 -10.57
CA ILE A 60 14.84 0.02 -9.94
C ILE A 60 14.19 -0.84 -11.02
N GLU A 61 14.22 -2.14 -10.82
CA GLU A 61 13.54 -3.07 -11.71
C GLU A 61 12.04 -3.07 -11.45
N MET A 62 11.25 -3.11 -12.53
CA MET A 62 9.79 -3.16 -12.48
C MET A 62 9.25 -4.43 -13.11
N GLN A 63 8.32 -5.07 -12.44
CA GLN A 63 7.60 -6.22 -12.96
C GLN A 63 6.15 -6.23 -12.50
N THR A 64 5.22 -6.69 -13.34
CA THR A 64 3.93 -7.13 -12.82
C THR A 64 4.06 -8.55 -12.29
N VAL A 65 3.40 -8.79 -11.17
CA VAL A 65 3.28 -10.11 -10.59
C VAL A 65 1.80 -10.48 -10.53
N THR A 66 1.49 -11.67 -11.02
CA THR A 66 0.16 -12.27 -10.93
C THR A 66 0.23 -13.49 -10.02
N LEU A 67 -0.55 -13.50 -8.96
CA LEU A 67 -0.75 -14.67 -8.12
C LEU A 67 -2.04 -15.37 -8.52
N ILE A 68 -1.96 -16.66 -8.77
CA ILE A 68 -3.10 -17.50 -9.15
C ILE A 68 -3.29 -18.55 -8.07
N ASN A 69 -4.43 -18.48 -7.38
CA ASN A 69 -4.85 -19.55 -6.48
C ASN A 69 -5.36 -20.73 -7.33
N VAL A 70 -4.64 -21.84 -7.32
CA VAL A 70 -4.96 -22.99 -8.19
C VAL A 70 -6.28 -23.64 -7.83
N ALA A 71 -6.67 -23.63 -6.55
CA ALA A 71 -7.90 -24.27 -6.08
C ALA A 71 -9.16 -23.47 -6.49
N THR A 72 -9.09 -22.14 -6.50
CA THR A 72 -10.23 -21.27 -6.78
C THR A 72 -10.18 -20.62 -8.16
N GLY A 73 -9.00 -20.58 -8.80
CA GLY A 73 -8.76 -19.84 -10.03
C GLY A 73 -8.72 -18.32 -9.86
N SER A 74 -8.82 -17.82 -8.61
CA SER A 74 -8.74 -16.38 -8.35
C SER A 74 -7.35 -15.84 -8.66
N LYS A 75 -7.29 -14.60 -9.16
CA LYS A 75 -6.04 -13.92 -9.52
C LYS A 75 -5.91 -12.62 -8.76
N LEU A 76 -4.72 -12.35 -8.25
CA LEU A 76 -4.31 -11.06 -7.71
C LEU A 76 -3.16 -10.50 -8.52
N TYR A 77 -3.11 -9.20 -8.63
CA TYR A 77 -2.11 -8.48 -9.41
C TYR A 77 -1.43 -7.44 -8.55
N ALA A 78 -0.11 -7.33 -8.69
CA ALA A 78 0.66 -6.27 -8.06
C ALA A 78 1.72 -5.74 -9.03
N LEU A 79 2.14 -4.50 -8.81
CA LEU A 79 3.35 -3.92 -9.37
C LEU A 79 4.48 -4.13 -8.37
N ARG A 80 5.47 -4.94 -8.74
CA ARG A 80 6.65 -5.18 -7.92
C ARG A 80 7.79 -4.29 -8.38
N LEU A 81 8.38 -3.61 -7.42
CA LEU A 81 9.59 -2.83 -7.58
C LEU A 81 10.72 -3.48 -6.79
N GLU A 82 11.88 -3.59 -7.40
CA GLU A 82 13.04 -4.22 -6.80
C GLU A 82 14.28 -3.38 -7.04
N HIS A 83 15.10 -3.18 -6.03
CA HIS A 83 16.40 -2.56 -6.18
C HIS A 83 17.46 -3.24 -5.30
N GLU A 84 18.68 -3.32 -5.80
CA GLU A 84 19.81 -3.82 -5.03
C GLU A 84 20.42 -2.69 -4.17
N ALA A 85 20.51 -2.91 -2.86
CA ALA A 85 21.16 -1.99 -1.92
C ALA A 85 22.69 -2.04 -2.01
N VAL A 86 23.43 -1.04 -1.46
CA VAL A 86 24.91 -0.94 -1.52
C VAL A 86 25.61 -2.13 -0.90
N ASP A 87 24.99 -2.72 0.10
CA ASP A 87 25.45 -3.93 0.80
C ASP A 87 25.06 -5.22 0.08
N ARG A 88 24.49 -5.11 -1.14
CA ARG A 88 23.94 -6.20 -1.94
C ARG A 88 22.67 -6.83 -1.36
N SER A 89 22.06 -6.25 -0.35
CA SER A 89 20.71 -6.64 0.02
C SER A 89 19.72 -6.18 -1.06
N THR A 90 18.71 -6.98 -1.33
CA THR A 90 17.65 -6.63 -2.25
C THR A 90 16.46 -6.10 -1.46
N SER A 91 16.01 -4.90 -1.80
CA SER A 91 14.78 -4.34 -1.26
C SER A 91 13.67 -4.52 -2.29
N ILE A 92 12.57 -5.10 -1.85
CA ILE A 92 11.41 -5.42 -2.69
C ILE A 92 10.17 -4.80 -2.08
N VAL A 93 9.31 -4.25 -2.92
CA VAL A 93 7.99 -3.78 -2.53
C VAL A 93 6.98 -4.21 -3.59
N SER A 94 5.82 -4.70 -3.16
CA SER A 94 4.73 -5.12 -4.03
C SER A 94 3.53 -4.22 -3.79
N ILE A 95 3.20 -3.39 -4.76
CA ILE A 95 2.10 -2.41 -4.70
C ILE A 95 0.85 -3.10 -5.23
N ASP A 96 -0.19 -3.17 -4.43
CA ASP A 96 -1.49 -3.71 -4.83
C ASP A 96 -2.11 -2.85 -5.95
N ILE A 97 -2.91 -3.48 -6.79
CA ILE A 97 -3.48 -2.80 -7.98
C ILE A 97 -4.35 -1.59 -7.63
N ASP A 98 -5.00 -1.61 -6.49
CA ASP A 98 -5.85 -0.52 -5.97
C ASP A 98 -5.04 0.68 -5.45
N GLU A 99 -3.77 0.49 -5.14
CA GLU A 99 -2.85 1.57 -4.72
C GLU A 99 -2.17 2.28 -5.89
N ILE A 100 -2.14 1.67 -7.08
CA ILE A 100 -1.40 2.21 -8.24
C ILE A 100 -1.88 3.59 -8.63
N ASP A 101 -3.19 3.84 -8.59
CA ASP A 101 -3.76 5.15 -8.92
C ASP A 101 -3.28 6.26 -7.96
N GLY A 102 -3.06 5.93 -6.68
CA GLY A 102 -2.49 6.84 -5.69
C GLY A 102 -1.05 7.21 -6.04
N VAL A 103 -0.24 6.23 -6.42
CA VAL A 103 1.15 6.44 -6.86
C VAL A 103 1.19 7.31 -8.13
N ILE A 104 0.38 6.99 -9.13
CA ILE A 104 0.29 7.75 -10.39
C ILE A 104 -0.14 9.20 -10.12
N THR A 105 -1.15 9.40 -9.28
CA THR A 105 -1.66 10.72 -8.92
C THR A 105 -0.58 11.55 -8.23
N THR A 106 0.16 10.93 -7.31
CA THR A 106 1.27 11.57 -6.62
C THR A 106 2.38 11.98 -7.58
N LEU A 107 2.78 11.10 -8.49
CA LEU A 107 3.81 11.42 -9.49
C LEU A 107 3.38 12.55 -10.42
N LYS A 108 2.11 12.57 -10.84
CA LYS A 108 1.54 13.68 -11.64
C LYS A 108 1.55 14.99 -10.86
N TYR A 109 1.18 14.96 -9.58
CA TYR A 109 1.20 16.13 -8.71
C TYR A 109 2.62 16.66 -8.53
N ILE A 110 3.59 15.79 -8.22
CA ILE A 110 5.00 16.15 -8.11
C ILE A 110 5.49 16.81 -9.40
N LYS A 111 5.21 16.17 -10.55
CA LYS A 111 5.61 16.71 -11.87
C LYS A 111 5.06 18.11 -12.12
N ALA A 112 3.82 18.38 -11.71
CA ALA A 112 3.19 19.70 -11.91
C ALA A 112 3.73 20.77 -10.95
N HIS A 113 4.02 20.41 -9.69
CA HIS A 113 4.26 21.38 -8.60
C HIS A 113 5.69 21.40 -8.06
N ILE A 114 6.59 20.52 -8.52
CA ILE A 114 7.95 20.46 -7.99
C ILE A 114 8.71 21.81 -8.11
N ASN A 115 8.36 22.62 -9.10
CA ASN A 115 8.97 23.94 -9.30
C ASN A 115 8.42 25.02 -8.35
N GLU A 116 7.27 24.76 -7.74
CA GLU A 116 6.57 25.65 -6.81
C GLU A 116 6.94 25.35 -5.35
N LEU A 117 7.66 24.26 -5.09
CA LEU A 117 8.08 23.90 -3.74
C LEU A 117 8.99 24.99 -3.16
N GLU A 118 8.67 25.41 -1.94
CA GLU A 118 9.47 26.28 -1.11
C GLU A 118 10.62 25.50 -0.45
N ASP A 119 11.68 26.19 -0.01
CA ASP A 119 12.81 25.53 0.65
C ASP A 119 12.36 24.82 1.94
N TYR A 120 12.88 23.63 2.16
CA TYR A 120 12.49 22.70 3.25
C TYR A 120 11.07 22.14 3.17
N SER A 121 10.43 22.15 1.97
CA SER A 121 9.14 21.51 1.77
C SER A 121 9.29 20.10 1.15
N GLU A 122 8.33 19.24 1.48
CA GLU A 122 8.28 17.85 1.02
C GLU A 122 6.86 17.49 0.57
N ILE A 123 6.78 16.74 -0.53
CA ILE A 123 5.59 15.99 -0.95
C ILE A 123 5.89 14.53 -0.68
N ARG A 124 4.97 13.83 -0.03
CA ARG A 124 5.14 12.42 0.34
C ARG A 124 3.83 11.65 0.19
N TYR A 125 3.91 10.48 -0.40
CA TYR A 125 2.86 9.47 -0.44
C TYR A 125 3.45 8.12 -0.08
N GLU A 126 2.77 7.37 0.76
CA GLU A 126 3.20 6.04 1.23
C GLU A 126 2.10 5.03 0.92
N THR A 127 2.49 3.90 0.32
CA THR A 127 1.61 2.76 0.07
C THR A 127 1.55 1.85 1.29
N ASN A 128 0.54 1.00 1.39
CA ASN A 128 0.45 -0.03 2.45
C ASN A 128 1.62 -1.02 2.39
N SER A 129 2.16 -1.26 1.19
CA SER A 129 3.34 -2.11 0.98
C SER A 129 4.66 -1.47 1.38
N GLY A 130 4.65 -0.22 1.87
CA GLY A 130 5.85 0.48 2.34
C GLY A 130 6.68 1.17 1.25
N LEU A 131 6.15 1.33 0.02
CA LEU A 131 6.76 2.24 -0.95
C LEU A 131 6.44 3.68 -0.56
N ILE A 132 7.46 4.51 -0.48
CA ILE A 132 7.29 5.95 -0.37
C ILE A 132 7.75 6.59 -1.67
N VAL A 133 6.86 7.40 -2.25
CA VAL A 133 7.14 8.24 -3.41
C VAL A 133 7.04 9.69 -2.99
N GLY A 134 8.07 10.47 -3.26
CA GLY A 134 8.05 11.86 -2.85
C GLY A 134 8.98 12.77 -3.62
N ALA A 135 8.88 14.05 -3.29
CA ALA A 135 9.79 15.08 -3.74
C ALA A 135 10.08 16.03 -2.60
N TYR A 136 11.31 16.49 -2.52
CA TYR A 136 11.67 17.54 -1.57
C TYR A 136 12.53 18.61 -2.22
N TYR A 137 12.47 19.80 -1.66
CA TYR A 137 13.32 20.91 -2.00
C TYR A 137 14.11 21.35 -0.76
N SER A 138 15.42 21.32 -0.87
CA SER A 138 16.33 21.78 0.17
C SER A 138 17.65 22.23 -0.42
N SER A 139 18.20 23.33 0.10
CA SER A 139 19.52 23.84 -0.29
C SER A 139 19.65 24.03 -1.81
N ASN A 140 18.65 24.61 -2.45
CA ASN A 140 18.57 24.83 -3.91
C ASN A 140 18.57 23.55 -4.76
N LYS A 141 18.19 22.42 -4.17
CA LYS A 141 18.05 21.15 -4.89
C LYS A 141 16.65 20.61 -4.76
N LYS A 142 16.04 20.34 -5.91
CA LYS A 142 14.77 19.65 -6.03
C LYS A 142 15.05 18.20 -6.38
N LEU A 143 14.57 17.28 -5.57
CA LEU A 143 14.83 15.85 -5.72
C LEU A 143 13.51 15.09 -5.66
N ILE A 144 13.33 14.15 -6.58
CA ILE A 144 12.30 13.12 -6.51
C ILE A 144 12.97 11.89 -5.91
N PHE A 145 12.30 11.22 -4.99
CA PHE A 145 12.83 10.04 -4.34
C PHE A 145 11.81 8.91 -4.28
N PHE A 146 12.35 7.71 -4.23
CA PHE A 146 11.66 6.48 -3.89
C PHE A 146 12.37 5.89 -2.67
N GLU A 147 11.60 5.56 -1.64
CA GLU A 147 12.10 4.90 -0.44
C GLU A 147 11.34 3.58 -0.27
N PHE A 148 12.07 2.52 0.03
CA PHE A 148 11.53 1.20 0.30
C PHE A 148 11.66 0.97 1.79
N LYS A 149 10.56 0.93 2.50
CA LYS A 149 10.57 0.56 3.92
C LYS A 149 10.76 -0.95 4.03
N ALA A 150 11.64 -1.36 4.92
CA ALA A 150 11.68 -2.76 5.32
C ALA A 150 10.34 -3.09 5.99
N THR A 151 9.63 -4.07 5.46
CA THR A 151 8.50 -4.69 6.17
C THR A 151 9.11 -5.61 7.23
N ASP A 152 8.91 -5.25 8.49
CA ASP A 152 9.33 -6.07 9.66
C ASP A 152 8.63 -7.43 9.68
#